data_cb1886415f570cd2aedd7a7b703f66c5
#
_entry.id   cb1886415f570cd2aedd7a7b703f66c5
#
_cell.length_a   1.000
_cell.length_b   1.000
_cell.length_c   1.000
_cell.angle_alpha   90.00
_cell.angle_beta   90.00
_cell.angle_gamma   90.00
#
_symmetry.space_group_name_H-M   'P 1'
#
loop_
_entity.id
_entity.type
_entity.pdbx_description
1 polymer ?
#
loop_
_entity_poly.entity_id
_entity_poly.type
_entity_poly.pdbx_seq_one_letter_code
_entity_poly.pdbx_strand_id
1 'polypeptide(L)'
;MNRPIFIPVILGTVRKGRATEAVAKFVFEHMKKREGVETELIDILELKFPADDAGEQIKDAKFSATCERADGFVIVTPEYNHGYPGMLKHALDSNLKEYIHKAVGICGVSAGGFGGTRVVESMLPVMRELGLVTIFWDGNFSGAQGLFDEAGNMKDRAAHEKRMDKFLGELIWMSKVLRYGRENVSI
;
A
#
# COMPACT_ATOMS: atom_id res chain seq x y z
N MET A 1 18.99 9.77 14.10
CA MET A 1 17.77 9.09 13.54
C MET A 1 16.73 8.98 14.66
N ASN A 2 16.04 10.08 14.99
CA ASN A 2 15.21 10.12 16.21
C ASN A 2 13.68 10.14 15.96
N ARG A 3 13.19 10.00 14.72
CA ARG A 3 11.76 9.89 14.47
C ARG A 3 11.37 8.45 14.10
N PRO A 4 10.16 8.00 14.44
CA PRO A 4 9.60 6.74 13.96
C PRO A 4 9.67 6.65 12.43
N ILE A 5 9.67 5.44 11.90
CA ILE A 5 9.47 5.19 10.47
C ILE A 5 7.98 5.42 10.16
N PHE A 6 7.68 6.25 9.17
CA PHE A 6 6.30 6.50 8.77
C PHE A 6 5.96 5.73 7.50
N ILE A 7 5.00 4.81 7.60
CA ILE A 7 4.56 3.94 6.51
C ILE A 7 3.03 3.98 6.42
N PRO A 8 2.43 4.83 5.56
CA PRO A 8 1.00 4.83 5.33
C PRO A 8 0.55 3.56 4.60
N VAL A 9 -0.70 3.13 4.89
CA VAL A 9 -1.41 2.05 4.20
C VAL A 9 -2.44 2.67 3.26
N ILE A 10 -2.32 2.43 1.97
CA ILE A 10 -3.21 2.95 0.92
C ILE A 10 -4.26 1.91 0.57
N LEU A 11 -5.52 2.21 0.79
CA LEU A 11 -6.66 1.42 0.31
C LEU A 11 -6.97 1.81 -1.14
N GLY A 12 -6.53 0.98 -2.07
CA GLY A 12 -6.41 1.24 -3.50
C GLY A 12 -7.68 0.99 -4.32
N THR A 13 -8.90 1.24 -3.80
CA THR A 13 -10.13 1.12 -4.59
C THR A 13 -11.25 1.97 -4.03
N VAL A 14 -12.09 2.51 -4.93
CA VAL A 14 -13.26 3.33 -4.60
C VAL A 14 -14.59 2.57 -4.73
N ARG A 15 -14.55 1.27 -5.04
CA ARG A 15 -15.75 0.46 -5.30
C ARG A 15 -16.62 0.34 -4.05
N LYS A 16 -17.93 0.50 -4.19
CA LYS A 16 -18.89 0.24 -3.10
C LYS A 16 -18.88 -1.26 -2.74
N GLY A 17 -18.97 -1.58 -1.43
CA GLY A 17 -18.96 -2.96 -0.95
C GLY A 17 -17.62 -3.70 -1.19
N ARG A 18 -16.52 -2.98 -1.22
CA ARG A 18 -15.16 -3.49 -1.49
C ARG A 18 -14.65 -4.36 -0.33
N ALA A 19 -14.45 -5.65 -0.56
CA ALA A 19 -13.83 -6.57 0.41
C ALA A 19 -12.38 -6.15 0.77
N THR A 20 -11.72 -5.43 -0.11
CA THR A 20 -10.36 -4.87 0.09
C THR A 20 -10.26 -3.96 1.31
N GLU A 21 -11.36 -3.30 1.71
CA GLU A 21 -11.37 -2.42 2.89
C GLU A 21 -11.09 -3.18 4.18
N ALA A 22 -11.70 -4.34 4.37
CA ALA A 22 -11.46 -5.18 5.54
C ALA A 22 -10.00 -5.67 5.59
N VAL A 23 -9.42 -6.00 4.43
CA VAL A 23 -8.00 -6.38 4.32
C VAL A 23 -7.09 -5.19 4.65
N ALA A 24 -7.37 -4.00 4.11
CA ALA A 24 -6.58 -2.80 4.40
C ALA A 24 -6.61 -2.43 5.89
N LYS A 25 -7.79 -2.54 6.53
CA LYS A 25 -7.92 -2.36 7.99
C LYS A 25 -7.11 -3.40 8.77
N PHE A 26 -7.14 -4.67 8.36
CA PHE A 26 -6.33 -5.72 8.99
C PHE A 26 -4.83 -5.40 8.89
N VAL A 27 -4.33 -5.03 7.71
CA VAL A 27 -2.93 -4.66 7.49
C VAL A 27 -2.55 -3.44 8.32
N PHE A 28 -3.40 -2.41 8.32
CA PHE A 28 -3.20 -1.19 9.10
C PHE A 28 -3.13 -1.46 10.61
N GLU A 29 -4.08 -2.23 11.16
CA GLU A 29 -4.06 -2.58 12.59
C GLU A 29 -2.84 -3.44 12.95
N HIS A 30 -2.35 -4.25 12.01
CA HIS A 30 -1.13 -5.04 12.21
C HIS A 30 0.14 -4.15 12.16
N MET A 31 0.17 -3.14 11.30
CA MET A 31 1.24 -2.14 11.24
C MET A 31 1.30 -1.29 12.51
N LYS A 32 0.16 -0.85 13.04
CA LYS A 32 0.09 -0.06 14.29
C LYS A 32 0.75 -0.71 15.50
N LYS A 33 0.84 -2.04 15.51
CA LYS A 33 1.47 -2.80 16.60
C LYS A 33 3.00 -2.82 16.51
N ARG A 34 3.60 -2.28 15.43
CA ARG A 34 5.03 -2.32 15.21
C ARG A 34 5.73 -1.20 15.97
N GLU A 35 6.66 -1.58 16.84
CA GLU A 35 7.48 -0.63 17.59
C GLU A 35 8.31 0.26 16.65
N GLY A 36 8.35 1.55 16.93
CA GLY A 36 9.10 2.53 16.15
C GLY A 36 8.52 2.83 14.76
N VAL A 37 7.25 2.48 14.52
CA VAL A 37 6.53 2.76 13.27
C VAL A 37 5.31 3.64 13.54
N GLU A 38 5.17 4.69 12.77
CA GLU A 38 3.92 5.44 12.60
C GLU A 38 3.23 5.00 11.32
N THR A 39 1.90 5.00 11.31
CA THR A 39 1.10 4.64 10.15
C THR A 39 -0.21 5.41 10.13
N GLU A 40 -0.77 5.61 8.96
CA GLU A 40 -2.14 6.07 8.75
C GLU A 40 -2.80 5.26 7.61
N LEU A 41 -4.12 5.14 7.65
CA LEU A 41 -4.88 4.53 6.57
C LEU A 41 -5.39 5.63 5.64
N ILE A 42 -4.97 5.55 4.37
CA ILE A 42 -5.41 6.46 3.31
C ILE A 42 -6.43 5.72 2.46
N ASP A 43 -7.65 6.20 2.45
CA ASP A 43 -8.67 5.72 1.53
C ASP A 43 -8.70 6.63 0.30
N ILE A 44 -8.36 6.09 -0.87
CA ILE A 44 -8.36 6.88 -2.11
C ILE A 44 -9.77 7.38 -2.50
N LEU A 45 -10.83 6.82 -1.92
CA LEU A 45 -12.19 7.33 -2.09
C LEU A 45 -12.38 8.75 -1.50
N GLU A 46 -11.60 9.09 -0.47
CA GLU A 46 -11.67 10.40 0.19
C GLU A 46 -10.82 11.48 -0.50
N LEU A 47 -9.96 11.08 -1.43
CA LEU A 47 -9.12 12.00 -2.18
C LEU A 47 -9.92 12.72 -3.28
N LYS A 48 -9.60 13.98 -3.49
CA LYS A 48 -10.31 14.83 -4.46
C LYS A 48 -9.45 15.02 -5.69
N PHE A 49 -9.67 14.19 -6.69
CA PHE A 49 -9.05 14.35 -8.00
C PHE A 49 -10.11 14.68 -9.05
N PRO A 50 -9.88 15.66 -9.94
CA PRO A 50 -10.72 15.89 -11.11
C PRO A 50 -10.65 14.66 -12.03
N ALA A 51 -11.75 14.34 -12.70
CA ALA A 51 -11.80 13.21 -13.65
C ALA A 51 -11.32 13.58 -15.06
N ASP A 52 -11.19 14.87 -15.33
CA ASP A 52 -10.87 15.47 -16.63
C ASP A 52 -9.42 15.97 -16.72
N ASP A 53 -8.63 15.77 -15.67
CA ASP A 53 -7.21 16.09 -15.64
C ASP A 53 -6.42 15.00 -14.92
N ALA A 54 -5.10 14.98 -15.04
CA ALA A 54 -4.23 13.95 -14.49
C ALA A 54 -2.81 14.46 -14.20
N GLY A 55 -2.05 13.64 -13.46
CA GLY A 55 -0.65 13.90 -13.16
C GLY A 55 -0.44 14.85 -12.00
N GLU A 56 0.75 15.41 -11.90
CA GLU A 56 1.19 16.24 -10.76
C GLU A 56 0.41 17.56 -10.59
N GLN A 57 -0.34 18.00 -11.59
CA GLN A 57 -1.12 19.24 -11.54
C GLN A 57 -2.37 19.14 -10.67
N ILE A 58 -2.85 17.92 -10.43
CA ILE A 58 -4.08 17.64 -9.67
C ILE A 58 -3.83 17.17 -8.25
N LYS A 59 -2.70 17.52 -7.65
CA LYS A 59 -2.31 17.05 -6.31
C LYS A 59 -3.39 17.31 -5.25
N ASP A 60 -3.80 16.25 -4.55
CA ASP A 60 -4.45 16.40 -3.26
C ASP A 60 -3.38 16.77 -2.22
N ALA A 61 -3.53 17.95 -1.60
CA ALA A 61 -2.50 18.51 -0.71
C ALA A 61 -2.22 17.62 0.51
N LYS A 62 -3.25 16.97 1.08
CA LYS A 62 -3.07 16.07 2.22
C LYS A 62 -2.35 14.80 1.80
N PHE A 63 -2.74 14.22 0.67
CA PHE A 63 -2.10 13.02 0.14
C PHE A 63 -0.64 13.29 -0.22
N SER A 64 -0.34 14.39 -0.90
CA SER A 64 1.03 14.78 -1.24
C SER A 64 1.90 14.99 -0.01
N ALA A 65 1.40 15.67 1.02
CA ALA A 65 2.12 15.84 2.28
C ALA A 65 2.39 14.49 2.98
N THR A 66 1.44 13.55 2.93
CA THR A 66 1.63 12.20 3.44
C THR A 66 2.68 11.46 2.62
N CYS A 67 2.63 11.53 1.28
CA CYS A 67 3.61 10.90 0.41
C CYS A 67 5.02 11.47 0.65
N GLU A 68 5.16 12.78 0.81
CA GLU A 68 6.44 13.41 1.10
C GLU A 68 7.04 12.95 2.44
N ARG A 69 6.22 12.90 3.49
CA ARG A 69 6.63 12.48 4.84
C ARG A 69 6.99 10.99 4.92
N ALA A 70 6.39 10.15 4.08
CA ALA A 70 6.52 8.69 4.13
C ALA A 70 7.97 8.21 3.95
N ASP A 71 8.33 7.16 4.67
CA ASP A 71 9.59 6.42 4.48
C ASP A 71 9.39 5.16 3.62
N GLY A 72 8.15 4.69 3.52
CA GLY A 72 7.70 3.59 2.67
C GLY A 72 6.19 3.58 2.59
N PHE A 73 5.63 2.63 1.84
CA PHE A 73 4.19 2.51 1.60
C PHE A 73 3.73 1.05 1.66
N VAL A 74 2.51 0.82 2.14
CA VAL A 74 1.75 -0.38 1.81
C VAL A 74 0.62 0.00 0.87
N ILE A 75 0.49 -0.69 -0.26
CA ILE A 75 -0.65 -0.54 -1.17
C ILE A 75 -1.49 -1.81 -1.08
N VAL A 76 -2.74 -1.67 -0.63
CA VAL A 76 -3.72 -2.77 -0.59
C VAL A 76 -4.71 -2.57 -1.72
N THR A 77 -4.66 -3.42 -2.73
CA THR A 77 -5.42 -3.25 -3.98
C THR A 77 -6.15 -4.50 -4.41
N PRO A 78 -7.39 -4.39 -4.92
CA PRO A 78 -8.07 -5.53 -5.54
C PRO A 78 -7.50 -5.82 -6.93
N GLU A 79 -7.60 -7.08 -7.35
CA GLU A 79 -7.38 -7.48 -8.73
C GLU A 79 -8.68 -7.31 -9.54
N TYR A 80 -8.67 -6.42 -10.52
CA TYR A 80 -9.74 -6.20 -11.48
C TYR A 80 -9.25 -6.53 -12.88
N ASN A 81 -9.78 -7.60 -13.48
CA ASN A 81 -9.40 -8.02 -14.83
C ASN A 81 -7.88 -8.15 -15.01
N HIS A 82 -7.22 -8.79 -14.05
CA HIS A 82 -5.76 -9.00 -13.98
C HIS A 82 -4.92 -7.72 -13.80
N GLY A 83 -5.54 -6.60 -13.49
CA GLY A 83 -4.86 -5.32 -13.24
C GLY A 83 -5.35 -4.63 -11.98
N TYR A 84 -4.84 -3.46 -11.72
CA TYR A 84 -5.21 -2.59 -10.60
C TYR A 84 -6.30 -1.58 -11.01
N PRO A 85 -7.07 -1.03 -10.02
CA PRO A 85 -8.09 -0.02 -10.29
C PRO A 85 -7.52 1.25 -10.94
N GLY A 86 -8.20 1.79 -11.97
CA GLY A 86 -7.80 3.04 -12.61
C GLY A 86 -7.69 4.22 -11.65
N MET A 87 -8.59 4.31 -10.64
CA MET A 87 -8.52 5.35 -9.61
C MET A 87 -7.28 5.23 -8.71
N LEU A 88 -6.75 4.01 -8.49
CA LEU A 88 -5.47 3.85 -7.81
C LEU A 88 -4.34 4.41 -8.66
N LYS A 89 -4.33 4.10 -9.97
CA LYS A 89 -3.33 4.65 -10.88
C LYS A 89 -3.39 6.18 -10.91
N HIS A 90 -4.59 6.74 -11.01
CA HIS A 90 -4.82 8.18 -11.00
C HIS A 90 -4.29 8.85 -9.71
N ALA A 91 -4.55 8.24 -8.54
CA ALA A 91 -4.01 8.72 -7.27
C ALA A 91 -2.48 8.66 -7.21
N LEU A 92 -1.88 7.56 -7.68
CA LEU A 92 -0.43 7.41 -7.71
C LEU A 92 0.24 8.41 -8.65
N ASP A 93 -0.34 8.66 -9.82
CA ASP A 93 0.20 9.58 -10.84
C ASP A 93 0.13 11.06 -10.41
N SER A 94 -0.63 11.40 -9.40
CA SER A 94 -0.69 12.77 -8.87
C SER A 94 0.59 13.22 -8.15
N ASN A 95 1.49 12.29 -7.83
CA ASN A 95 2.77 12.56 -7.19
C ASN A 95 3.89 11.80 -7.93
N LEU A 96 5.11 12.30 -7.89
CA LEU A 96 6.28 11.64 -8.47
C LEU A 96 7.50 11.75 -7.56
N LYS A 97 7.95 12.96 -7.30
CA LYS A 97 9.17 13.23 -6.50
C LYS A 97 9.03 12.71 -5.07
N GLU A 98 7.82 12.71 -4.56
CA GLU A 98 7.46 12.26 -3.22
C GLU A 98 7.65 10.75 -3.01
N TYR A 99 7.76 9.96 -4.09
CA TYR A 99 7.96 8.51 -4.03
C TYR A 99 9.42 8.07 -4.16
N ILE A 100 10.26 8.87 -4.80
CA ILE A 100 11.61 8.46 -5.19
C ILE A 100 12.42 7.96 -3.99
N HIS A 101 13.05 6.78 -4.18
CA HIS A 101 13.87 6.09 -3.18
C HIS A 101 13.14 5.74 -1.88
N LYS A 102 11.84 5.41 -1.96
CA LYS A 102 11.07 4.88 -0.83
C LYS A 102 10.67 3.44 -1.07
N ALA A 103 10.52 2.68 0.02
CA ALA A 103 10.11 1.29 -0.07
C ALA A 103 8.60 1.16 -0.34
N VAL A 104 8.19 0.11 -1.04
CA VAL A 104 6.78 -0.24 -1.20
C VAL A 104 6.55 -1.73 -1.07
N GLY A 105 5.54 -2.11 -0.27
CA GLY A 105 4.98 -3.44 -0.21
C GLY A 105 3.57 -3.45 -0.80
N ILE A 106 3.24 -4.47 -1.59
CA ILE A 106 1.95 -4.57 -2.27
C ILE A 106 1.16 -5.74 -1.70
N CYS A 107 -0.09 -5.48 -1.34
CA CYS A 107 -1.06 -6.47 -0.92
C CYS A 107 -2.14 -6.61 -2.00
N GLY A 108 -2.13 -7.73 -2.71
CA GLY A 108 -3.16 -8.07 -3.69
C GLY A 108 -4.37 -8.75 -3.03
N VAL A 109 -5.56 -8.40 -3.49
CA VAL A 109 -6.83 -8.96 -2.97
C VAL A 109 -7.67 -9.45 -4.13
N SER A 110 -8.08 -10.72 -4.13
CA SER A 110 -8.94 -11.26 -5.18
C SER A 110 -10.04 -12.18 -4.64
N ALA A 111 -11.15 -12.25 -5.38
CA ALA A 111 -12.21 -13.23 -5.11
C ALA A 111 -11.76 -14.68 -5.41
N GLY A 112 -10.85 -14.84 -6.38
CA GLY A 112 -10.29 -16.12 -6.79
C GLY A 112 -9.11 -16.59 -5.92
N GLY A 113 -8.58 -17.78 -6.24
CA GLY A 113 -7.54 -18.45 -5.45
C GLY A 113 -6.12 -17.84 -5.54
N PHE A 114 -5.86 -16.96 -6.52
CA PHE A 114 -4.51 -16.39 -6.73
C PHE A 114 -4.15 -15.22 -5.79
N GLY A 115 -5.09 -14.76 -4.95
CA GLY A 115 -4.81 -13.75 -3.93
C GLY A 115 -4.35 -12.40 -4.47
N GLY A 116 -4.66 -12.09 -5.74
CA GLY A 116 -4.22 -10.84 -6.37
C GLY A 116 -2.78 -10.84 -6.88
N THR A 117 -2.17 -12.00 -7.10
CA THR A 117 -0.79 -12.08 -7.63
C THR A 117 -0.64 -11.31 -8.96
N ARG A 118 -1.64 -11.39 -9.85
CA ARG A 118 -1.56 -10.69 -11.15
C ARG A 118 -1.61 -9.18 -11.03
N VAL A 119 -2.35 -8.65 -10.07
CA VAL A 119 -2.34 -7.20 -9.83
C VAL A 119 -1.01 -6.76 -9.26
N VAL A 120 -0.37 -7.55 -8.39
CA VAL A 120 0.99 -7.28 -7.91
C VAL A 120 1.94 -7.19 -9.09
N GLU A 121 2.00 -8.23 -9.92
CA GLU A 121 2.84 -8.25 -11.13
C GLU A 121 2.59 -7.05 -12.06
N SER A 122 1.33 -6.68 -12.28
CA SER A 122 0.98 -5.54 -13.14
C SER A 122 1.39 -4.19 -12.54
N MET A 123 1.59 -4.11 -11.23
CA MET A 123 2.03 -2.89 -10.55
C MET A 123 3.55 -2.70 -10.54
N LEU A 124 4.36 -3.76 -10.67
CA LEU A 124 5.81 -3.65 -10.58
C LEU A 124 6.42 -2.61 -11.54
N PRO A 125 6.03 -2.54 -12.84
CA PRO A 125 6.52 -1.51 -13.74
C PRO A 125 6.14 -0.09 -13.29
N VAL A 126 4.95 0.07 -12.72
CA VAL A 126 4.48 1.37 -12.21
C VAL A 126 5.29 1.79 -11.00
N MET A 127 5.55 0.89 -10.05
CA MET A 127 6.37 1.18 -8.86
C MET A 127 7.78 1.61 -9.28
N ARG A 128 8.37 0.90 -10.25
CA ARG A 128 9.68 1.25 -10.78
C ARG A 128 9.70 2.65 -11.40
N GLU A 129 8.70 2.99 -12.21
CA GLU A 129 8.62 4.32 -12.87
C GLU A 129 8.42 5.45 -11.87
N LEU A 130 7.67 5.21 -10.78
CA LEU A 130 7.52 6.16 -9.68
C LEU A 130 8.77 6.26 -8.78
N GLY A 131 9.84 5.50 -9.06
CA GLY A 131 11.05 5.49 -8.23
C GLY A 131 10.90 4.76 -6.90
N LEU A 132 9.82 3.99 -6.72
CA LEU A 132 9.58 3.14 -5.55
C LEU A 132 10.38 1.85 -5.64
N VAL A 133 10.89 1.38 -4.50
CA VAL A 133 11.61 0.12 -4.38
C VAL A 133 10.69 -0.94 -3.77
N THR A 134 10.27 -1.90 -4.57
CA THR A 134 9.42 -3.01 -4.11
C THR A 134 10.20 -3.96 -3.22
N ILE A 135 9.58 -4.42 -2.14
CA ILE A 135 10.15 -5.46 -1.29
C ILE A 135 9.95 -6.85 -1.90
N PHE A 136 10.66 -7.84 -1.38
CA PHE A 136 10.62 -9.22 -1.88
C PHE A 136 9.28 -9.94 -1.61
N TRP A 137 8.63 -9.67 -0.47
CA TRP A 137 7.40 -10.34 -0.08
C TRP A 137 6.15 -9.60 -0.56
N ASP A 138 5.17 -10.36 -1.07
CA ASP A 138 3.83 -9.85 -1.38
C ASP A 138 2.82 -10.24 -0.30
N GLY A 139 1.82 -9.39 -0.10
CA GLY A 139 0.63 -9.71 0.67
C GLY A 139 -0.47 -10.27 -0.23
N ASN A 140 -0.72 -11.59 -0.20
CA ASN A 140 -1.75 -12.20 -1.05
C ASN A 140 -2.97 -12.61 -0.23
N PHE A 141 -4.14 -12.08 -0.61
CA PHE A 141 -5.43 -12.34 0.04
C PHE A 141 -6.43 -12.93 -0.95
N SER A 142 -6.52 -14.26 -0.99
CA SER A 142 -7.44 -15.02 -1.83
C SER A 142 -8.82 -15.19 -1.18
N GLY A 143 -9.85 -15.44 -2.01
CA GLY A 143 -11.20 -15.69 -1.51
C GLY A 143 -11.80 -14.52 -0.72
N ALA A 144 -11.52 -13.30 -1.12
CA ALA A 144 -11.76 -12.07 -0.36
C ALA A 144 -13.18 -11.94 0.22
N GLN A 145 -14.21 -12.47 -0.47
CA GLN A 145 -15.60 -12.43 -0.01
C GLN A 145 -15.87 -13.33 1.19
N GLY A 146 -15.08 -14.38 1.35
CA GLY A 146 -15.21 -15.35 2.45
C GLY A 146 -14.10 -15.25 3.51
N LEU A 147 -13.21 -14.27 3.38
CA LEU A 147 -12.04 -14.11 4.24
C LEU A 147 -12.40 -13.66 5.66
N PHE A 148 -13.48 -12.92 5.79
CA PHE A 148 -14.02 -12.46 7.07
C PHE A 148 -15.38 -13.11 7.33
N ASP A 149 -15.70 -13.36 8.61
CA ASP A 149 -17.02 -13.80 9.04
C ASP A 149 -18.00 -12.60 9.13
N GLU A 150 -19.26 -12.87 9.47
CA GLU A 150 -20.32 -11.86 9.61
C GLU A 150 -20.04 -10.86 10.75
N ALA A 151 -19.24 -11.23 11.73
CA ALA A 151 -18.79 -10.37 12.82
C ALA A 151 -17.54 -9.55 12.45
N GLY A 152 -16.99 -9.71 11.22
CA GLY A 152 -15.80 -9.03 10.76
C GLY A 152 -14.48 -9.64 11.22
N ASN A 153 -14.48 -10.84 11.79
CA ASN A 153 -13.25 -11.52 12.17
C ASN A 153 -12.63 -12.24 10.97
N MET A 154 -11.33 -12.09 10.80
CA MET A 154 -10.59 -12.78 9.75
C MET A 154 -10.50 -14.28 10.06
N LYS A 155 -10.88 -15.13 9.10
CA LYS A 155 -10.67 -16.58 9.15
C LYS A 155 -9.17 -16.88 9.02
N ASP A 156 -8.72 -17.97 9.65
CA ASP A 156 -7.30 -18.36 9.67
C ASP A 156 -6.35 -17.21 10.05
N ARG A 157 -6.81 -16.35 10.93
CA ARG A 157 -6.13 -15.11 11.34
C ARG A 157 -4.65 -15.33 11.66
N ALA A 158 -4.30 -16.39 12.41
CA ALA A 158 -2.91 -16.66 12.79
C ALA A 158 -2.00 -16.92 11.58
N ALA A 159 -2.51 -17.58 10.54
CA ALA A 159 -1.74 -17.80 9.30
C ALA A 159 -1.52 -16.49 8.54
N HIS A 160 -2.54 -15.62 8.52
CA HIS A 160 -2.41 -14.29 7.90
C HIS A 160 -1.46 -13.38 8.68
N GLU A 161 -1.54 -13.37 10.02
CA GLU A 161 -0.62 -12.61 10.87
C GLU A 161 0.82 -13.05 10.66
N LYS A 162 1.11 -14.34 10.65
CA LYS A 162 2.47 -14.87 10.38
C LYS A 162 3.03 -14.42 9.03
N ARG A 163 2.18 -14.35 7.99
CA ARG A 163 2.60 -13.82 6.67
C ARG A 163 2.87 -12.32 6.72
N MET A 164 1.98 -11.57 7.39
CA MET A 164 2.15 -10.14 7.58
C MET A 164 3.39 -9.80 8.41
N ASP A 165 3.77 -10.63 9.38
CA ASP A 165 4.99 -10.43 10.14
C ASP A 165 6.24 -10.39 9.24
N LYS A 166 6.33 -11.30 8.28
CA LYS A 166 7.43 -11.32 7.31
C LYS A 166 7.36 -10.11 6.37
N PHE A 167 6.20 -9.86 5.79
CA PHE A 167 5.97 -8.76 4.86
C PHE A 167 6.28 -7.40 5.50
N LEU A 168 5.71 -7.11 6.67
CA LEU A 168 5.92 -5.85 7.35
C LEU A 168 7.34 -5.72 7.92
N GLY A 169 7.92 -6.81 8.38
CA GLY A 169 9.31 -6.83 8.88
C GLY A 169 10.29 -6.40 7.80
N GLU A 170 10.16 -6.94 6.60
CA GLU A 170 11.01 -6.56 5.46
C GLU A 170 10.74 -5.13 4.98
N LEU A 171 9.47 -4.73 4.90
CA LEU A 171 9.12 -3.37 4.51
C LEU A 171 9.70 -2.32 5.47
N ILE A 172 9.60 -2.57 6.77
CA ILE A 172 10.17 -1.69 7.80
C ILE A 172 11.70 -1.63 7.69
N TRP A 173 12.35 -2.79 7.49
CA TRP A 173 13.79 -2.85 7.29
C TRP A 173 14.21 -2.06 6.05
N MET A 174 13.60 -2.30 4.89
CA MET A 174 13.89 -1.60 3.64
C MET A 174 13.62 -0.08 3.76
N SER A 175 12.53 0.31 4.43
CA SER A 175 12.20 1.72 4.67
C SER A 175 13.28 2.42 5.50
N LYS A 176 13.84 1.75 6.51
CA LYS A 176 14.97 2.26 7.32
C LYS A 176 16.23 2.43 6.48
N VAL A 177 16.57 1.44 5.67
CA VAL A 177 17.75 1.45 4.78
C VAL A 177 17.66 2.58 3.76
N LEU A 178 16.52 2.70 3.08
CA LEU A 178 16.32 3.74 2.07
C LEU A 178 16.23 5.14 2.68
N ARG A 179 15.65 5.29 3.87
CA ARG A 179 15.71 6.56 4.61
C ARG A 179 17.15 6.95 4.94
N TYR A 180 17.93 6.01 5.47
CA TYR A 180 19.35 6.25 5.72
C TYR A 180 20.08 6.68 4.45
N GLY A 181 19.81 6.03 3.32
CA GLY A 181 20.35 6.39 2.02
C GLY A 181 20.01 7.84 1.63
N ARG A 182 18.71 8.20 1.69
CA ARG A 182 18.26 9.58 1.35
C ARG A 182 18.89 10.66 2.25
N GLU A 183 19.15 10.34 3.51
CA GLU A 183 19.69 11.29 4.49
C GLU A 183 21.22 11.39 4.47
N ASN A 184 21.95 10.37 3.99
CA ASN A 184 23.39 10.25 4.18
C ASN A 184 24.21 9.96 2.92
N VAL A 185 23.56 9.62 1.80
CA VAL A 185 24.25 9.32 0.54
C VAL A 185 23.87 10.36 -0.50
N SER A 186 24.86 11.13 -0.98
CA SER A 186 24.67 12.07 -2.10
C SER A 186 24.52 11.32 -3.42
N ILE A 187 23.64 11.81 -4.28
CA ILE A 187 23.45 11.37 -5.67
C ILE A 187 24.19 12.31 -6.59
#